data_e490aca41fa9287010861bd66752c722
#
_entry.id   e490aca41fa9287010861bd66752c722
#
_cell.length_a   1.000
_cell.length_b   1.000
_cell.length_c   1.000
_cell.angle_alpha   90.00
_cell.angle_beta   90.00
_cell.angle_gamma   90.00
#
_symmetry.space_group_name_H-M   'P 1'
#
loop_
_entity.id
_entity.type
_entity.pdbx_description
1 polymer ?
#
loop_
_entity_poly.entity_id
_entity_poly.type
_entity_poly.pdbx_seq_one_letter_code
_entity_poly.pdbx_strand_id
1 'polypeptide(L)'
;RAFTDRVDEALRRHGGSSGSGDTTWLWRGETDTVSLRATLLFGLKGMAAYAHHALRLGYRDKHVDEWFYKGLAALAQEYSVEEWLALIMEFGQVNFQCMALLDRANTESFGDPVPTRVNIDVKKGPFIVVSGHDLEDLHQLLEQAAGTGVNVYTHCEMLPAHGYPGLKKYPHLAGNFGTAWQNQQKEFADIPAPVLFTTNCLMPPRPSYADRVYTTSVVGYEGLRHIEADGQGRKDFSPLIQQALALGGYDTDQSMSGVNGGHMLTTG
;
A
#
# COMPACT_ATOMS: atom_id res chain seq x y z
N ARG A 1 -13.04 11.53 -7.80
CA ARG A 1 -13.71 12.72 -8.44
C ARG A 1 -12.81 13.95 -8.36
N ALA A 2 -12.40 14.43 -7.18
CA ALA A 2 -11.59 15.66 -7.05
C ALA A 2 -10.25 15.61 -7.83
N PHE A 3 -9.60 14.47 -7.96
CA PHE A 3 -8.37 14.32 -8.74
C PHE A 3 -8.66 14.39 -10.24
N THR A 4 -9.65 13.67 -10.73
CA THR A 4 -10.09 13.69 -12.14
C THR A 4 -10.52 15.11 -12.55
N ASP A 5 -11.27 15.81 -11.70
CA ASP A 5 -11.70 17.19 -11.96
C ASP A 5 -10.52 18.15 -12.08
N ARG A 6 -9.47 17.96 -11.27
CA ARG A 6 -8.23 18.77 -11.34
C ARG A 6 -7.40 18.45 -12.59
N VAL A 7 -7.33 17.21 -13.01
CA VAL A 7 -6.67 16.81 -14.26
C VAL A 7 -7.41 17.39 -15.46
N ASP A 8 -8.74 17.30 -15.49
CA ASP A 8 -9.58 17.86 -16.56
C ASP A 8 -9.48 19.40 -16.61
N GLU A 9 -9.37 20.06 -15.47
CA GLU A 9 -9.14 21.50 -15.41
C GLU A 9 -7.74 21.89 -15.94
N ALA A 10 -6.71 21.12 -15.57
CA ALA A 10 -5.36 21.33 -16.07
C ALA A 10 -5.28 21.10 -17.60
N LEU A 11 -5.90 20.05 -18.10
CA LEU A 11 -5.98 19.76 -19.54
C LEU A 11 -6.69 20.89 -20.31
N ARG A 12 -7.82 21.41 -19.80
CA ARG A 12 -8.53 22.55 -20.40
C ARG A 12 -7.68 23.81 -20.45
N ARG A 13 -6.92 24.13 -19.40
CA ARG A 13 -6.02 25.29 -19.35
C ARG A 13 -4.90 25.23 -20.37
N HIS A 14 -4.46 24.05 -20.76
CA HIS A 14 -3.39 23.84 -21.73
C HIS A 14 -3.89 23.46 -23.12
N GLY A 15 -5.19 23.66 -23.44
CA GLY A 15 -5.78 23.41 -24.76
C GLY A 15 -5.98 21.93 -25.09
N GLY A 16 -5.84 21.06 -24.10
CA GLY A 16 -6.18 19.65 -24.23
C GLY A 16 -7.68 19.41 -24.00
N SER A 17 -8.31 18.55 -24.79
CA SER A 17 -9.61 18.00 -24.46
C SER A 17 -9.40 16.78 -23.57
N SER A 18 -10.18 16.61 -22.49
CA SER A 18 -10.39 15.30 -21.93
C SER A 18 -11.04 14.45 -23.01
N GLY A 19 -10.23 13.71 -23.74
CA GLY A 19 -10.75 12.67 -24.61
C GLY A 19 -11.64 11.74 -23.78
N SER A 20 -12.46 10.93 -24.45
CA SER A 20 -13.45 10.03 -23.88
C SER A 20 -12.95 9.01 -22.84
N GLY A 21 -11.74 9.14 -22.31
CA GLY A 21 -11.12 8.15 -21.41
C GLY A 21 -10.87 6.79 -22.09
N ASP A 22 -11.05 6.72 -23.40
CA ASP A 22 -10.78 5.49 -24.15
C ASP A 22 -9.28 5.21 -24.18
N THR A 23 -8.87 4.22 -23.41
CA THR A 23 -7.49 3.74 -23.34
C THR A 23 -7.25 2.50 -24.19
N THR A 24 -8.23 2.09 -25.03
CA THR A 24 -8.13 0.87 -25.85
C THR A 24 -7.00 0.94 -26.88
N TRP A 25 -6.59 2.15 -27.29
CA TRP A 25 -5.46 2.38 -28.18
C TRP A 25 -4.12 1.88 -27.60
N LEU A 26 -3.96 1.85 -26.28
CA LEU A 26 -2.76 1.32 -25.61
C LEU A 26 -2.50 -0.15 -25.96
N TRP A 27 -3.54 -0.89 -26.29
CA TRP A 27 -3.51 -2.33 -26.52
C TRP A 27 -3.59 -2.70 -28.01
N ARG A 28 -3.48 -1.70 -28.91
CA ARG A 28 -3.51 -1.91 -30.36
C ARG A 28 -2.10 -1.81 -30.94
N GLY A 29 -1.79 -2.66 -31.93
CA GLY A 29 -0.52 -2.68 -32.64
C GLY A 29 0.11 -4.07 -32.67
N GLU A 30 1.36 -4.12 -33.11
CA GLU A 30 2.16 -5.33 -33.11
C GLU A 30 2.41 -5.82 -31.68
N THR A 31 2.48 -7.14 -31.50
CA THR A 31 2.55 -7.80 -30.18
C THR A 31 3.71 -7.27 -29.34
N ASP A 32 4.89 -7.13 -29.91
CA ASP A 32 6.08 -6.67 -29.19
C ASP A 32 5.93 -5.21 -28.74
N THR A 33 5.43 -4.34 -29.61
CA THR A 33 5.16 -2.94 -29.27
C THR A 33 4.13 -2.82 -28.15
N VAL A 34 3.04 -3.58 -28.20
CA VAL A 34 2.02 -3.59 -27.16
C VAL A 34 2.60 -4.11 -25.83
N SER A 35 3.41 -5.17 -25.87
CA SER A 35 4.07 -5.72 -24.66
C SER A 35 5.02 -4.72 -24.03
N LEU A 36 5.84 -4.02 -24.81
CA LEU A 36 6.79 -3.03 -24.32
C LEU A 36 6.07 -1.80 -23.77
N ARG A 37 5.03 -1.32 -24.46
CA ARG A 37 4.16 -0.22 -23.98
C ARG A 37 3.48 -0.58 -22.64
N ALA A 38 2.95 -1.79 -22.54
CA ALA A 38 2.33 -2.30 -21.32
C ALA A 38 3.37 -2.41 -20.18
N THR A 39 4.58 -2.86 -20.46
CA THR A 39 5.68 -2.92 -19.48
C THR A 39 5.98 -1.54 -18.93
N LEU A 40 6.12 -0.53 -19.78
CA LEU A 40 6.34 0.84 -19.32
C LEU A 40 5.15 1.36 -18.48
N LEU A 41 3.91 1.16 -18.95
CA LEU A 41 2.71 1.61 -18.24
C LEU A 41 2.61 1.01 -16.83
N PHE A 42 2.79 -0.31 -16.71
CA PHE A 42 2.73 -0.97 -15.40
C PHE A 42 3.93 -0.64 -14.53
N GLY A 43 5.11 -0.44 -15.13
CA GLY A 43 6.27 0.07 -14.43
C GLY A 43 6.03 1.46 -13.83
N LEU A 44 5.47 2.39 -14.62
CA LEU A 44 5.10 3.73 -14.14
C LEU A 44 4.09 3.68 -12.98
N LYS A 45 3.11 2.77 -13.04
CA LYS A 45 2.17 2.57 -11.93
C LYS A 45 2.88 2.12 -10.65
N GLY A 46 3.83 1.18 -10.75
CA GLY A 46 4.63 0.71 -9.61
C GLY A 46 5.52 1.81 -9.04
N MET A 47 6.24 2.52 -9.91
CA MET A 47 7.07 3.66 -9.50
C MET A 47 6.25 4.77 -8.84
N ALA A 48 5.02 5.03 -9.33
CA ALA A 48 4.13 6.02 -8.73
C ALA A 48 3.71 5.64 -7.30
N ALA A 49 3.49 4.37 -7.03
CA ALA A 49 3.20 3.90 -5.67
C ALA A 49 4.38 4.15 -4.73
N TYR A 50 5.60 3.82 -5.14
CA TYR A 50 6.81 4.06 -4.35
C TYR A 50 7.07 5.55 -4.13
N ALA A 51 6.96 6.37 -5.18
CA ALA A 51 7.09 7.83 -5.07
C ALA A 51 6.03 8.43 -4.13
N HIS A 52 4.79 7.89 -4.14
CA HIS A 52 3.72 8.31 -3.24
C HIS A 52 4.06 8.00 -1.78
N HIS A 53 4.55 6.80 -1.47
CA HIS A 53 4.96 6.45 -0.10
C HIS A 53 6.10 7.34 0.39
N ALA A 54 7.12 7.60 -0.45
CA ALA A 54 8.20 8.53 -0.12
C ALA A 54 7.66 9.96 0.13
N LEU A 55 6.76 10.44 -0.72
CA LEU A 55 6.13 11.76 -0.58
C LEU A 55 5.32 11.89 0.72
N ARG A 56 4.64 10.84 1.15
CA ARG A 56 3.91 10.79 2.42
C ARG A 56 4.83 11.04 3.63
N LEU A 57 6.09 10.63 3.53
CA LEU A 57 7.14 10.87 4.52
C LEU A 57 7.90 12.19 4.29
N GLY A 58 7.51 13.01 3.30
CA GLY A 58 8.11 14.30 2.99
C GLY A 58 9.30 14.24 2.01
N TYR A 59 9.55 13.09 1.38
CA TYR A 59 10.67 12.88 0.46
C TYR A 59 10.22 12.96 -0.99
N ARG A 60 10.99 13.70 -1.80
CA ARG A 60 10.78 13.84 -3.25
C ARG A 60 12.10 13.82 -3.98
N ASP A 61 12.07 13.35 -5.21
CA ASP A 61 13.17 13.45 -6.16
C ASP A 61 12.67 14.09 -7.46
N LYS A 62 13.28 15.21 -7.84
CA LYS A 62 12.87 15.97 -9.03
C LYS A 62 13.02 15.16 -10.32
N HIS A 63 14.09 14.36 -10.43
CA HIS A 63 14.33 13.56 -11.62
C HIS A 63 13.29 12.45 -11.78
N VAL A 64 12.90 11.80 -10.67
CA VAL A 64 11.80 10.83 -10.65
C VAL A 64 10.48 11.51 -11.06
N ASP A 65 10.19 12.68 -10.50
CA ASP A 65 8.96 13.43 -10.83
C ASP A 65 8.91 13.82 -12.32
N GLU A 66 10.02 14.33 -12.88
CA GLU A 66 10.11 14.72 -14.29
C GLU A 66 9.97 13.51 -15.21
N TRP A 67 10.47 12.36 -14.81
CA TRP A 67 10.40 11.15 -15.62
C TRP A 67 8.97 10.61 -15.78
N PHE A 68 8.06 10.84 -14.83
CA PHE A 68 6.65 10.52 -15.00
C PHE A 68 6.05 11.22 -16.22
N TYR A 69 6.36 12.50 -16.42
CA TYR A 69 5.89 13.23 -17.59
C TYR A 69 6.46 12.67 -18.88
N LYS A 70 7.77 12.34 -18.89
CA LYS A 70 8.44 11.71 -20.05
C LYS A 70 7.81 10.34 -20.36
N GLY A 71 7.67 9.48 -19.34
CA GLY A 71 7.15 8.13 -19.51
C GLY A 71 5.68 8.12 -19.98
N LEU A 72 4.83 8.98 -19.39
CA LEU A 72 3.44 9.09 -19.82
C LEU A 72 3.30 9.65 -21.24
N ALA A 73 4.12 10.65 -21.62
CA ALA A 73 4.14 11.18 -22.98
C ALA A 73 4.59 10.14 -24.00
N ALA A 74 5.55 9.29 -23.64
CA ALA A 74 6.06 8.23 -24.49
C ALA A 74 5.00 7.17 -24.84
N LEU A 75 4.04 6.91 -23.94
CA LEU A 75 2.97 5.94 -24.21
C LEU A 75 2.13 6.32 -25.45
N ALA A 76 2.04 7.60 -25.78
CA ALA A 76 1.28 8.14 -26.90
C ALA A 76 2.11 8.29 -28.19
N GLN A 77 3.38 7.84 -28.18
CA GLN A 77 4.27 7.95 -29.33
C GLN A 77 4.40 6.61 -30.07
N GLU A 78 4.78 6.69 -31.32
CA GLU A 78 5.17 5.55 -32.12
C GLU A 78 6.69 5.40 -32.06
N TYR A 79 7.17 4.27 -31.56
CA TYR A 79 8.59 3.93 -31.43
C TYR A 79 8.88 2.58 -32.09
N SER A 80 10.10 2.40 -32.60
CA SER A 80 10.61 1.08 -32.96
C SER A 80 10.80 0.23 -31.71
N VAL A 81 10.99 -1.08 -31.86
CA VAL A 81 11.27 -2.00 -30.75
C VAL A 81 12.55 -1.59 -30.01
N GLU A 82 13.58 -1.18 -30.76
CA GLU A 82 14.86 -0.73 -30.20
C GLU A 82 14.70 0.54 -29.35
N GLU A 83 13.91 1.50 -29.82
CA GLU A 83 13.61 2.73 -29.08
C GLU A 83 12.80 2.44 -27.80
N TRP A 84 11.80 1.56 -27.87
CA TRP A 84 11.06 1.10 -26.70
C TRP A 84 11.97 0.43 -25.67
N LEU A 85 12.88 -0.45 -26.11
CA LEU A 85 13.84 -1.11 -25.22
C LEU A 85 14.76 -0.11 -24.54
N ALA A 86 15.29 0.86 -25.31
CA ALA A 86 16.15 1.92 -24.74
C ALA A 86 15.40 2.75 -23.68
N LEU A 87 14.13 3.10 -23.95
CA LEU A 87 13.28 3.84 -23.02
C LEU A 87 12.98 3.04 -21.73
N ILE A 88 12.72 1.74 -21.86
CA ILE A 88 12.47 0.85 -20.71
C ILE A 88 13.73 0.67 -19.86
N MET A 89 14.91 0.59 -20.49
CA MET A 89 16.18 0.53 -19.76
C MET A 89 16.45 1.82 -18.99
N GLU A 90 16.16 2.97 -19.57
CA GLU A 90 16.22 4.25 -18.87
C GLU A 90 15.21 4.31 -17.71
N PHE A 91 13.97 3.88 -17.97
CA PHE A 91 12.96 3.75 -16.91
C PHE A 91 13.46 2.91 -15.74
N GLY A 92 14.11 1.77 -16.03
CA GLY A 92 14.66 0.89 -14.99
C GLY A 92 15.65 1.60 -14.07
N GLN A 93 16.50 2.47 -14.62
CA GLN A 93 17.46 3.27 -13.84
C GLN A 93 16.74 4.28 -12.94
N VAL A 94 15.73 4.98 -13.47
CA VAL A 94 14.95 5.95 -12.70
C VAL A 94 14.09 5.26 -11.63
N ASN A 95 13.53 4.11 -11.94
CA ASN A 95 12.80 3.30 -10.96
C ASN A 95 13.71 2.85 -9.81
N PHE A 96 14.95 2.48 -10.09
CA PHE A 96 15.95 2.18 -9.06
C PHE A 96 16.22 3.40 -8.16
N GLN A 97 16.32 4.60 -8.73
CA GLN A 97 16.44 5.84 -7.94
C GLN A 97 15.21 6.09 -7.07
N CYS A 98 14.02 5.81 -7.60
CA CYS A 98 12.77 5.92 -6.83
C CYS A 98 12.71 4.90 -5.67
N MET A 99 13.19 3.67 -5.87
CA MET A 99 13.31 2.68 -4.81
C MET A 99 14.30 3.13 -3.73
N ALA A 100 15.46 3.67 -4.11
CA ALA A 100 16.43 4.22 -3.17
C ALA A 100 15.88 5.45 -2.41
N LEU A 101 15.04 6.26 -3.05
CA LEU A 101 14.34 7.36 -2.40
C LEU A 101 13.38 6.85 -1.31
N LEU A 102 12.60 5.80 -1.61
CA LEU A 102 11.68 5.20 -0.64
C LEU A 102 12.44 4.53 0.52
N ASP A 103 13.50 3.79 0.22
CA ASP A 103 14.37 3.20 1.25
C ASP A 103 14.89 4.26 2.22
N ARG A 104 15.45 5.35 1.69
CA ARG A 104 15.89 6.48 2.50
C ARG A 104 14.75 7.10 3.31
N ALA A 105 13.57 7.31 2.71
CA ALA A 105 12.42 7.86 3.39
C ALA A 105 12.00 6.99 4.58
N ASN A 106 11.96 5.67 4.41
CA ASN A 106 11.61 4.72 5.46
C ASN A 106 12.68 4.65 6.56
N THR A 107 13.96 4.56 6.19
CA THR A 107 15.07 4.40 7.15
C THR A 107 15.31 5.67 7.96
N GLU A 108 15.23 6.84 7.35
CA GLU A 108 15.36 8.12 8.06
C GLU A 108 14.13 8.40 8.97
N SER A 109 12.93 7.91 8.60
CA SER A 109 11.71 8.12 9.40
C SER A 109 11.58 7.12 10.54
N PHE A 110 11.92 5.83 10.31
CA PHE A 110 11.62 4.75 11.24
C PHE A 110 12.88 4.03 11.78
N GLY A 111 14.06 4.44 11.34
CA GLY A 111 15.35 3.84 11.66
C GLY A 111 15.72 2.68 10.74
N ASP A 112 17.01 2.32 10.71
CA ASP A 112 17.45 1.18 9.91
C ASP A 112 16.82 -0.12 10.41
N PRO A 113 16.24 -0.93 9.52
CA PRO A 113 15.61 -2.18 9.91
C PRO A 113 16.63 -3.18 10.44
N VAL A 114 16.25 -3.92 11.47
CA VAL A 114 17.08 -4.95 12.09
C VAL A 114 16.39 -6.30 12.05
N PRO A 115 17.12 -7.41 11.95
CA PRO A 115 16.54 -8.74 12.00
C PRO A 115 15.65 -8.89 13.23
N THR A 116 14.38 -9.23 13.00
CA THR A 116 13.37 -9.27 14.04
C THR A 116 12.54 -10.55 13.95
N ARG A 117 12.42 -11.23 15.08
CA ARG A 117 11.48 -12.34 15.25
C ARG A 117 10.09 -11.79 15.51
N VAL A 118 9.14 -12.11 14.66
CA VAL A 118 7.75 -11.63 14.71
C VAL A 118 6.84 -12.77 15.14
N ASN A 119 6.06 -12.56 16.17
CA ASN A 119 5.07 -13.51 16.65
C ASN A 119 3.90 -13.64 15.67
N ILE A 120 3.36 -14.85 15.49
CA ILE A 120 2.16 -15.10 14.67
C ILE A 120 0.98 -15.59 15.52
N ASP A 121 1.16 -15.79 16.83
CA ASP A 121 0.04 -16.06 17.71
C ASP A 121 -0.78 -14.80 17.94
N VAL A 122 -2.09 -14.93 18.01
CA VAL A 122 -3.00 -13.80 18.23
C VAL A 122 -3.45 -13.78 19.68
N LYS A 123 -3.16 -12.72 20.39
CA LYS A 123 -3.55 -12.53 21.79
C LYS A 123 -5.05 -12.34 21.90
N LYS A 124 -5.62 -12.77 23.02
CA LYS A 124 -7.00 -12.45 23.38
C LYS A 124 -7.23 -10.93 23.45
N GLY A 125 -8.48 -10.53 23.24
CA GLY A 125 -8.89 -9.13 23.29
C GLY A 125 -8.94 -8.46 21.91
N PRO A 126 -9.31 -7.18 21.86
CA PRO A 126 -9.55 -6.46 20.61
C PRO A 126 -8.25 -6.29 19.81
N PHE A 127 -8.38 -6.43 18.49
CA PHE A 127 -7.25 -6.24 17.60
C PHE A 127 -7.67 -5.70 16.23
N ILE A 128 -6.72 -5.20 15.47
CA ILE A 128 -6.82 -4.72 14.10
C ILE A 128 -5.80 -5.48 13.26
N VAL A 129 -6.17 -5.86 12.03
CA VAL A 129 -5.24 -6.39 11.04
C VAL A 129 -4.95 -5.31 10.00
N VAL A 130 -3.67 -5.08 9.68
CA VAL A 130 -3.23 -4.08 8.69
C VAL A 130 -2.47 -4.76 7.58
N SER A 131 -2.94 -4.59 6.34
CA SER A 131 -2.34 -5.14 5.14
C SER A 131 -1.92 -4.04 4.16
N GLY A 132 -0.93 -4.31 3.33
CA GLY A 132 -0.39 -3.37 2.34
C GLY A 132 1.05 -2.99 2.62
N HIS A 133 1.46 -1.73 2.29
CA HIS A 133 2.87 -1.33 2.29
C HIS A 133 3.12 0.05 2.91
N ASP A 134 2.08 0.84 3.23
CA ASP A 134 2.27 2.20 3.73
C ASP A 134 2.64 2.20 5.21
N LEU A 135 3.92 2.50 5.50
CA LEU A 135 4.44 2.53 6.87
C LEU A 135 3.97 3.76 7.66
N GLU A 136 3.68 4.87 6.98
CA GLU A 136 3.15 6.06 7.63
C GLU A 136 1.72 5.85 8.10
N ASP A 137 0.89 5.16 7.33
CA ASP A 137 -0.46 4.78 7.75
C ASP A 137 -0.42 3.83 8.97
N LEU A 138 0.49 2.85 8.95
CA LEU A 138 0.69 1.99 10.10
C LEU A 138 1.16 2.78 11.34
N HIS A 139 2.10 3.72 11.15
CA HIS A 139 2.61 4.57 12.23
C HIS A 139 1.50 5.42 12.86
N GLN A 140 0.71 6.12 12.05
CA GLN A 140 -0.41 6.93 12.54
C GLN A 140 -1.47 6.08 13.27
N LEU A 141 -1.74 4.86 12.78
CA LEU A 141 -2.62 3.92 13.48
C LEU A 141 -2.05 3.49 14.83
N LEU A 142 -0.75 3.16 14.88
CA LEU A 142 -0.09 2.77 16.13
C LEU A 142 -0.09 3.91 17.17
N GLU A 143 0.12 5.15 16.73
CA GLU A 143 0.00 6.32 17.63
C GLU A 143 -1.41 6.44 18.21
N GLN A 144 -2.45 6.32 17.38
CA GLN A 144 -3.84 6.48 17.81
C GLN A 144 -4.36 5.30 18.62
N ALA A 145 -3.85 4.09 18.38
CA ALA A 145 -4.20 2.90 19.14
C ALA A 145 -3.49 2.81 20.51
N ALA A 146 -2.48 3.65 20.76
CA ALA A 146 -1.73 3.63 22.02
C ALA A 146 -2.64 3.88 23.23
N GLY A 147 -2.54 2.98 24.24
CA GLY A 147 -3.34 3.08 25.46
C GLY A 147 -4.82 2.66 25.35
N THR A 148 -5.30 2.29 24.16
CA THR A 148 -6.69 1.86 23.94
C THR A 148 -6.96 0.41 24.34
N GLY A 149 -5.91 -0.40 24.49
CA GLY A 149 -6.02 -1.85 24.71
C GLY A 149 -6.18 -2.66 23.41
N VAL A 150 -6.17 -2.02 22.24
CA VAL A 150 -6.26 -2.68 20.94
C VAL A 150 -4.86 -3.11 20.46
N ASN A 151 -4.69 -4.39 20.12
CA ASN A 151 -3.50 -4.88 19.47
C ASN A 151 -3.55 -4.66 17.96
N VAL A 152 -2.41 -4.44 17.33
CA VAL A 152 -2.27 -4.30 15.88
C VAL A 152 -1.42 -5.45 15.35
N TYR A 153 -1.91 -6.13 14.33
CA TYR A 153 -1.21 -7.19 13.62
C TYR A 153 -1.01 -6.78 12.17
N THR A 154 0.20 -6.94 11.67
CA THR A 154 0.45 -6.83 10.24
C THR A 154 -0.09 -8.07 9.51
N HIS A 155 -0.26 -7.96 8.20
CA HIS A 155 -0.64 -9.09 7.34
C HIS A 155 0.17 -9.03 6.05
N CYS A 156 0.59 -10.22 5.57
CA CYS A 156 1.24 -10.39 4.28
C CYS A 156 2.50 -9.49 4.14
N GLU A 157 2.53 -8.64 3.13
CA GLU A 157 3.70 -7.81 2.78
C GLU A 157 3.93 -6.62 3.74
N MET A 158 3.09 -6.43 4.74
CA MET A 158 3.35 -5.48 5.85
C MET A 158 4.29 -6.08 6.93
N LEU A 159 4.62 -7.38 6.87
CA LEU A 159 5.53 -8.04 7.80
C LEU A 159 6.87 -7.29 8.00
N PRO A 160 7.53 -6.74 6.96
CA PRO A 160 8.77 -5.99 7.09
C PRO A 160 8.71 -4.81 8.07
N ALA A 161 7.54 -4.24 8.32
CA ALA A 161 7.36 -3.13 9.27
C ALA A 161 7.92 -3.43 10.67
N HIS A 162 7.90 -4.71 11.09
CA HIS A 162 8.46 -5.14 12.37
C HIS A 162 9.99 -5.03 12.46
N GLY A 163 10.69 -4.87 11.33
CA GLY A 163 12.14 -4.64 11.31
C GLY A 163 12.52 -3.23 11.75
N TYR A 164 11.65 -2.25 11.56
CA TYR A 164 11.95 -0.84 11.80
C TYR A 164 11.85 -0.47 13.28
N PRO A 165 12.92 0.05 13.92
CA PRO A 165 12.91 0.44 15.33
C PRO A 165 11.82 1.43 15.72
N GLY A 166 11.54 2.41 14.82
CA GLY A 166 10.50 3.43 15.02
C GLY A 166 9.08 2.88 15.07
N LEU A 167 8.83 1.71 14.49
CA LEU A 167 7.52 1.05 14.50
C LEU A 167 7.46 -0.02 15.61
N LYS A 168 8.46 -0.88 15.73
CA LYS A 168 8.45 -1.95 16.73
C LYS A 168 8.56 -1.46 18.19
N LYS A 169 8.84 -0.18 18.42
CA LYS A 169 8.78 0.42 19.76
C LYS A 169 7.39 0.40 20.38
N TYR A 170 6.33 0.28 19.56
CA TYR A 170 4.96 0.21 20.04
C TYR A 170 4.63 -1.21 20.53
N PRO A 171 4.38 -1.41 21.83
CA PRO A 171 4.20 -2.76 22.40
C PRO A 171 2.92 -3.44 21.92
N HIS A 172 1.97 -2.69 21.40
CA HIS A 172 0.72 -3.18 20.82
C HIS A 172 0.83 -3.51 19.32
N LEU A 173 1.98 -3.28 18.66
CA LEU A 173 2.32 -3.95 17.40
C LEU A 173 2.70 -5.39 17.72
N ALA A 174 1.68 -6.25 17.82
CA ALA A 174 1.77 -7.51 18.58
C ALA A 174 2.33 -8.68 17.76
N GLY A 175 2.24 -8.61 16.41
CA GLY A 175 2.69 -9.70 15.57
C GLY A 175 2.16 -9.60 14.14
N ASN A 176 2.26 -10.73 13.41
CA ASN A 176 1.74 -10.85 12.05
C ASN A 176 0.59 -11.86 12.02
N PHE A 177 -0.52 -11.49 11.40
CA PHE A 177 -1.72 -12.30 11.24
C PHE A 177 -1.74 -12.96 9.85
N GLY A 178 -2.12 -14.22 9.79
CA GLY A 178 -2.36 -14.91 8.53
C GLY A 178 -1.09 -15.17 7.70
N THR A 179 -1.28 -15.33 6.41
CA THR A 179 -0.22 -15.74 5.49
C THR A 179 -0.08 -14.74 4.32
N ALA A 180 -0.45 -15.15 3.10
CA ALA A 180 -0.27 -14.35 1.90
C ALA A 180 -1.61 -13.75 1.42
N TRP A 181 -1.54 -12.63 0.68
CA TRP A 181 -2.71 -11.85 0.24
C TRP A 181 -3.80 -12.69 -0.46
N GLN A 182 -3.43 -13.73 -1.21
CA GLN A 182 -4.39 -14.60 -1.91
C GLN A 182 -5.24 -15.45 -0.95
N ASN A 183 -4.83 -15.60 0.30
CA ASN A 183 -5.56 -16.37 1.31
C ASN A 183 -6.54 -15.53 2.14
N GLN A 184 -6.52 -14.20 2.00
CA GLN A 184 -7.26 -13.26 2.84
C GLN A 184 -8.77 -13.54 2.89
N GLN A 185 -9.40 -13.96 1.79
CA GLN A 185 -10.83 -14.27 1.77
C GLN A 185 -11.22 -15.44 2.67
N LYS A 186 -10.27 -16.33 2.97
CA LYS A 186 -10.45 -17.41 3.93
C LYS A 186 -10.04 -16.97 5.33
N GLU A 187 -8.93 -16.26 5.43
CA GLU A 187 -8.33 -15.84 6.71
C GLU A 187 -9.17 -14.79 7.43
N PHE A 188 -9.85 -13.90 6.68
CA PHE A 188 -10.64 -12.81 7.27
C PHE A 188 -12.13 -13.14 7.45
N ALA A 189 -12.59 -14.31 6.99
CA ALA A 189 -14.02 -14.64 6.98
C ALA A 189 -14.67 -14.53 8.36
N ASP A 190 -14.01 -15.05 9.39
CA ASP A 190 -14.59 -15.22 10.73
C ASP A 190 -13.77 -14.53 11.83
N ILE A 191 -12.82 -13.64 11.49
CA ILE A 191 -12.04 -12.94 12.51
C ILE A 191 -12.91 -11.89 13.24
N PRO A 192 -12.85 -11.80 14.57
CA PRO A 192 -13.55 -10.78 15.35
C PRO A 192 -12.76 -9.46 15.39
N ALA A 193 -12.35 -8.96 14.21
CA ALA A 193 -11.50 -7.79 14.08
C ALA A 193 -11.75 -7.04 12.77
N PRO A 194 -11.60 -5.71 12.72
CA PRO A 194 -11.54 -4.98 11.48
C PRO A 194 -10.20 -5.15 10.78
N VAL A 195 -10.22 -4.96 9.45
CA VAL A 195 -9.05 -5.05 8.57
C VAL A 195 -8.86 -3.73 7.86
N LEU A 196 -7.63 -3.18 7.89
CA LEU A 196 -7.23 -1.98 7.15
C LEU A 196 -6.33 -2.37 5.99
N PHE A 197 -6.69 -1.91 4.80
CA PHE A 197 -5.84 -2.00 3.61
C PHE A 197 -5.26 -0.63 3.27
N THR A 198 -3.95 -0.54 3.25
CA THR A 198 -3.22 0.70 2.95
C THR A 198 -2.79 0.80 1.49
N THR A 199 -2.69 -0.34 0.80
CA THR A 199 -2.32 -0.45 -0.61
C THR A 199 -2.95 -1.68 -1.27
N ASN A 200 -2.34 -2.18 -2.32
CA ASN A 200 -2.82 -3.12 -3.34
C ASN A 200 -3.10 -4.57 -2.91
N CYS A 201 -2.77 -5.02 -1.73
CA CYS A 201 -3.01 -6.41 -1.31
C CYS A 201 -4.50 -6.74 -1.03
N LEU A 202 -5.43 -6.03 -1.63
CA LEU A 202 -6.87 -6.18 -1.44
C LEU A 202 -7.48 -7.03 -2.54
N MET A 203 -8.07 -8.17 -2.16
CA MET A 203 -9.01 -8.92 -2.99
C MET A 203 -10.46 -8.46 -2.73
N PRO A 204 -11.40 -8.68 -3.66
CA PRO A 204 -12.81 -8.41 -3.42
C PRO A 204 -13.28 -9.03 -2.09
N PRO A 205 -13.68 -8.24 -1.10
CA PRO A 205 -14.11 -8.78 0.19
C PRO A 205 -15.38 -9.60 0.06
N ARG A 206 -15.45 -10.71 0.81
CA ARG A 206 -16.70 -11.47 0.90
C ARG A 206 -17.71 -10.76 1.80
N PRO A 207 -19.01 -10.91 1.55
CA PRO A 207 -20.07 -10.31 2.38
C PRO A 207 -19.93 -10.62 3.89
N SER A 208 -19.34 -11.77 4.24
CA SER A 208 -19.13 -12.20 5.63
C SER A 208 -18.20 -11.30 6.45
N TYR A 209 -17.36 -10.47 5.81
CA TYR A 209 -16.44 -9.57 6.51
C TYR A 209 -16.29 -8.17 5.87
N ALA A 210 -17.01 -7.88 4.78
CA ALA A 210 -16.90 -6.59 4.08
C ALA A 210 -17.23 -5.38 4.97
N ASP A 211 -18.14 -5.55 5.94
CA ASP A 211 -18.52 -4.55 6.93
C ASP A 211 -17.40 -4.19 7.91
N ARG A 212 -16.34 -4.99 7.98
CA ARG A 212 -15.14 -4.81 8.82
C ARG A 212 -13.93 -4.37 8.03
N VAL A 213 -14.06 -4.16 6.70
CA VAL A 213 -12.96 -3.75 5.84
C VAL A 213 -12.93 -2.24 5.68
N TYR A 214 -11.75 -1.68 5.90
CA TYR A 214 -11.42 -0.28 5.66
C TYR A 214 -10.31 -0.20 4.62
N THR A 215 -10.38 0.83 3.81
CA THR A 215 -9.32 1.20 2.86
C THR A 215 -8.81 2.59 3.16
N THR A 216 -7.62 2.91 2.71
CA THR A 216 -7.04 4.25 2.83
C THR A 216 -6.04 4.51 1.69
N SER A 217 -5.53 5.73 1.58
CA SER A 217 -4.54 6.14 0.57
C SER A 217 -5.04 5.92 -0.87
N VAL A 218 -4.30 5.13 -1.65
CA VAL A 218 -4.57 4.91 -3.08
C VAL A 218 -5.41 3.66 -3.35
N VAL A 219 -5.71 2.87 -2.31
CA VAL A 219 -6.54 1.68 -2.45
C VAL A 219 -7.98 2.00 -2.06
N GLY A 220 -8.91 1.56 -2.87
CA GLY A 220 -10.34 1.68 -2.62
C GLY A 220 -11.10 0.56 -3.30
N TYR A 221 -12.29 0.28 -2.79
CA TYR A 221 -13.21 -0.67 -3.39
C TYR A 221 -14.64 -0.16 -3.20
N GLU A 222 -15.47 -0.32 -4.20
CA GLU A 222 -16.86 0.16 -4.14
C GLU A 222 -17.59 -0.45 -2.94
N GLY A 223 -18.26 0.42 -2.16
CA GLY A 223 -19.04 0.03 -0.98
C GLY A 223 -18.22 -0.17 0.29
N LEU A 224 -16.89 -0.10 0.25
CA LEU A 224 -16.07 -0.16 1.46
C LEU A 224 -15.88 1.21 2.11
N ARG A 225 -15.66 1.20 3.42
CA ARG A 225 -15.30 2.41 4.16
C ARG A 225 -13.90 2.86 3.78
N HIS A 226 -13.76 4.13 3.41
CA HIS A 226 -12.47 4.71 3.07
C HIS A 226 -12.09 5.80 4.07
N ILE A 227 -10.85 5.76 4.56
CA ILE A 227 -10.30 6.75 5.49
C ILE A 227 -9.43 7.71 4.68
N GLU A 228 -9.96 8.92 4.48
CA GLU A 228 -9.27 9.99 3.78
C GLU A 228 -8.28 10.70 4.70
N ALA A 229 -7.21 11.23 4.09
CA ALA A 229 -6.32 12.14 4.77
C ALA A 229 -6.90 13.57 4.79
N ASP A 230 -6.67 14.30 5.86
CA ASP A 230 -6.93 15.74 5.92
C ASP A 230 -5.94 16.55 5.06
N GLY A 231 -6.08 17.86 5.05
CA GLY A 231 -5.21 18.77 4.29
C GLY A 231 -3.74 18.76 4.74
N GLN A 232 -3.42 18.11 5.86
CA GLN A 232 -2.08 17.96 6.42
C GLN A 232 -1.54 16.53 6.27
N GLY A 233 -2.26 15.64 5.61
CA GLY A 233 -1.89 14.25 5.43
C GLY A 233 -2.19 13.34 6.63
N ARG A 234 -2.93 13.83 7.64
CA ARG A 234 -3.31 13.06 8.82
C ARG A 234 -4.61 12.33 8.58
N LYS A 235 -4.71 11.13 9.12
CA LYS A 235 -5.88 10.26 9.00
C LYS A 235 -6.50 10.00 10.36
N ASP A 236 -7.82 9.94 10.42
CA ASP A 236 -8.55 9.58 11.63
C ASP A 236 -8.88 8.07 11.60
N PHE A 237 -8.16 7.29 12.38
CA PHE A 237 -8.38 5.85 12.56
C PHE A 237 -9.34 5.53 13.72
N SER A 238 -9.94 6.53 14.36
CA SER A 238 -10.89 6.32 15.47
C SER A 238 -12.04 5.36 15.12
N PRO A 239 -12.67 5.43 13.92
CA PRO A 239 -13.74 4.49 13.57
C PRO A 239 -13.28 3.03 13.53
N LEU A 240 -12.04 2.80 13.05
CA LEU A 240 -11.42 1.47 12.99
C LEU A 240 -11.14 0.93 14.40
N ILE A 241 -10.56 1.76 15.28
CA ILE A 241 -10.26 1.43 16.68
C ILE A 241 -11.54 1.14 17.46
N GLN A 242 -12.58 1.98 17.28
CA GLN A 242 -13.87 1.78 17.94
C GLN A 242 -14.54 0.47 17.49
N GLN A 243 -14.47 0.11 16.22
CA GLN A 243 -15.00 -1.16 15.72
C GLN A 243 -14.23 -2.34 16.32
N ALA A 244 -12.90 -2.27 16.45
CA ALA A 244 -12.09 -3.30 17.09
C ALA A 244 -12.52 -3.51 18.56
N LEU A 245 -12.72 -2.43 19.30
CA LEU A 245 -13.20 -2.47 20.69
C LEU A 245 -14.61 -3.06 20.79
N ALA A 246 -15.51 -2.69 19.88
CA ALA A 246 -16.89 -3.21 19.85
C ALA A 246 -16.96 -4.70 19.51
N LEU A 247 -16.07 -5.19 18.64
CA LEU A 247 -15.97 -6.61 18.30
C LEU A 247 -15.34 -7.44 19.42
N GLY A 248 -14.49 -6.83 20.27
CA GLY A 248 -13.91 -7.45 21.45
C GLY A 248 -12.76 -8.42 21.20
N GLY A 249 -12.54 -8.84 19.95
CA GLY A 249 -11.49 -9.80 19.59
C GLY A 249 -11.77 -11.23 20.06
N TYR A 250 -10.72 -12.02 20.22
CA TYR A 250 -10.83 -13.40 20.72
C TYR A 250 -10.91 -13.45 22.24
N ASP A 251 -11.70 -14.40 22.76
CA ASP A 251 -11.82 -14.64 24.22
C ASP A 251 -10.58 -15.31 24.83
N THR A 252 -9.78 -15.99 24.01
CA THR A 252 -8.55 -16.69 24.40
C THR A 252 -7.46 -16.47 23.37
N ASP A 253 -6.21 -16.63 23.76
CA ASP A 253 -5.08 -16.60 22.85
C ASP A 253 -5.22 -17.67 21.76
N GLN A 254 -4.98 -17.28 20.51
CA GLN A 254 -5.00 -18.18 19.35
C GLN A 254 -3.57 -18.61 19.03
N SER A 255 -3.24 -19.86 19.24
CA SER A 255 -1.90 -20.37 18.94
C SER A 255 -1.79 -20.82 17.47
N MET A 256 -0.78 -20.31 16.79
CA MET A 256 -0.38 -20.68 15.43
C MET A 256 0.92 -21.49 15.43
N SER A 257 1.26 -22.12 16.54
CA SER A 257 2.53 -22.85 16.74
C SER A 257 2.79 -23.97 15.73
N GLY A 258 1.74 -24.51 15.11
CA GLY A 258 1.84 -25.46 13.98
C GLY A 258 2.37 -24.85 12.68
N VAL A 259 2.45 -23.52 12.60
CA VAL A 259 2.97 -22.77 11.45
C VAL A 259 4.30 -22.15 11.86
N ASN A 260 5.40 -22.51 11.22
CA ASN A 260 6.74 -21.94 11.44
C ASN A 260 7.16 -21.87 12.93
N GLY A 261 6.63 -22.74 13.80
CA GLY A 261 6.89 -22.71 15.23
C GLY A 261 6.36 -21.47 15.96
N GLY A 262 5.28 -20.84 15.46
CA GLY A 262 4.62 -19.70 16.07
C GLY A 262 5.28 -18.33 15.79
N HIS A 263 6.23 -18.25 14.85
CA HIS A 263 6.89 -16.99 14.53
C HIS A 263 7.42 -16.93 13.09
N MET A 264 7.67 -15.72 12.61
CA MET A 264 8.35 -15.41 11.36
C MET A 264 9.59 -14.57 11.63
N LEU A 265 10.48 -14.46 10.65
CA LEU A 265 11.65 -13.57 10.67
C LEU A 265 11.50 -12.51 9.58
N THR A 266 11.88 -11.30 9.91
CA THR A 266 12.00 -10.21 8.94
C THR A 266 13.28 -9.43 9.16
N THR A 267 13.77 -8.80 8.09
CA THR A 267 14.93 -7.89 8.11
C THR A 267 14.57 -6.46 7.73
N GLY A 268 13.29 -6.22 7.49
CA GLY A 268 12.79 -4.94 7.01
C GLY A 268 12.40 -4.97 5.55
#